data_663a4951754ea1bb734b6d213bca716c
#
_entry.id   663a4951754ea1bb734b6d213bca716c
#
_cell.length_a   1.000
_cell.length_b   1.000
_cell.length_c   1.000
_cell.angle_alpha   90.00
_cell.angle_beta   90.00
_cell.angle_gamma   90.00
#
_symmetry.space_group_name_H-M   'P 1'
#
loop_
_entity.id
_entity.type
_entity.pdbx_description
1 polymer ?
#
loop_
_entity_poly.entity_id
_entity_poly.type
_entity_poly.pdbx_seq_one_letter_code
_entity_poly.pdbx_strand_id
1 'polypeptide(L)'
;EGLSGTGPKAGGPLYLLRLLSQRPADALARTFADADRATPPEAAARNRQLPALSALQQWAQSQGNAALASTCQRFAQETQSGTSRTLPGPTGERNVYTLAPRAHVLCVATSVSDLLVQTAAVLASGGKALWPTAQASLRNQLPAAAQAQVVLQDNALTDASVALDAVLHHGDGQALQAVCTALAQRPGPIVGVTAMQPGAVDIPLERLLIERALSVNTAAAGGNASLMTLG
;
A
#
# COMPACT_ATOMS: atom_id res chain seq x y z
N GLU A 1 -8.18 8.37 9.14
CA GLU A 1 -9.24 8.92 8.27
C GLU A 1 -10.66 8.69 8.84
N GLY A 2 -10.82 7.82 9.82
CA GLY A 2 -12.10 7.55 10.47
C GLY A 2 -13.17 7.06 9.50
N LEU A 3 -14.44 7.42 9.80
CA LEU A 3 -15.59 7.00 9.01
C LEU A 3 -15.77 7.77 7.69
N SER A 4 -15.12 8.91 7.53
CA SER A 4 -15.26 9.78 6.34
C SER A 4 -14.16 9.60 5.30
N GLY A 5 -13.07 8.91 5.63
CA GLY A 5 -11.94 8.71 4.75
C GLY A 5 -12.07 7.43 3.94
N THR A 6 -12.16 7.54 2.61
CA THR A 6 -12.37 6.39 1.71
C THR A 6 -11.20 6.11 0.77
N GLY A 7 -10.08 6.82 0.89
CA GLY A 7 -9.01 6.60 -0.05
C GLY A 7 -7.88 7.62 -0.03
N PRO A 8 -7.29 7.93 -1.20
CA PRO A 8 -6.18 8.86 -1.30
C PRO A 8 -6.54 10.24 -0.71
N LYS A 9 -5.53 10.89 -0.16
CA LYS A 9 -5.66 12.22 0.41
C LYS A 9 -6.15 13.21 -0.66
N ALA A 10 -7.20 13.97 -0.35
CA ALA A 10 -7.67 15.03 -1.23
C ALA A 10 -6.52 16.04 -1.48
N GLY A 11 -6.27 16.38 -2.73
CA GLY A 11 -5.12 17.19 -3.13
C GLY A 11 -3.78 16.46 -3.13
N GLY A 12 -3.73 15.20 -2.75
CA GLY A 12 -2.52 14.38 -2.87
C GLY A 12 -2.29 13.88 -4.31
N PRO A 13 -1.04 13.51 -4.66
CA PRO A 13 -0.71 13.11 -6.02
C PRO A 13 -1.40 11.81 -6.47
N LEU A 14 -1.83 10.96 -5.55
CA LEU A 14 -2.54 9.71 -5.87
C LEU A 14 -4.05 9.91 -6.08
N TYR A 15 -4.59 11.10 -5.78
CA TYR A 15 -6.03 11.33 -5.83
C TYR A 15 -6.61 11.15 -7.23
N LEU A 16 -5.93 11.66 -8.26
CA LEU A 16 -6.40 11.57 -9.65
C LEU A 16 -6.44 10.13 -10.17
N LEU A 17 -5.57 9.25 -9.67
CA LEU A 17 -5.54 7.84 -10.10
C LEU A 17 -6.85 7.11 -9.78
N ARG A 18 -7.63 7.59 -8.80
CA ARG A 18 -8.96 7.03 -8.48
C ARG A 18 -10.02 7.34 -9.52
N LEU A 19 -9.84 8.41 -10.26
CA LEU A 19 -10.84 8.89 -11.23
C LEU A 19 -10.66 8.22 -12.59
N LEU A 20 -9.59 7.47 -12.79
CA LEU A 20 -9.32 6.78 -14.04
C LEU A 20 -10.13 5.47 -14.10
N SER A 21 -10.88 5.30 -15.18
CA SER A 21 -11.54 4.02 -15.50
C SER A 21 -10.55 2.96 -15.95
N GLN A 22 -9.47 3.38 -16.61
CA GLN A 22 -8.32 2.54 -16.96
C GLN A 22 -7.05 3.26 -16.54
N ARG A 23 -6.24 2.60 -15.74
CA ARG A 23 -4.97 3.14 -15.26
C ARG A 23 -3.85 2.77 -16.25
N PRO A 24 -3.09 3.74 -16.80
CA PRO A 24 -1.87 3.43 -17.54
C PRO A 24 -0.88 2.66 -16.66
N ALA A 25 -0.16 1.70 -17.24
CA ALA A 25 0.77 0.83 -16.50
C ALA A 25 1.85 1.62 -15.75
N ASP A 26 2.28 2.77 -16.30
CA ASP A 26 3.31 3.64 -15.73
C ASP A 26 2.76 4.83 -14.92
N ALA A 27 1.43 4.88 -14.66
CA ALA A 27 0.78 6.02 -14.01
C ALA A 27 1.42 6.35 -12.65
N LEU A 28 1.70 5.34 -11.83
CA LEU A 28 2.31 5.54 -10.52
C LEU A 28 3.73 6.11 -10.62
N ALA A 29 4.53 5.61 -11.56
CA ALA A 29 5.89 6.09 -11.80
C ALA A 29 5.88 7.54 -12.30
N ARG A 30 4.99 7.88 -13.27
CA ARG A 30 4.84 9.25 -13.79
C ARG A 30 4.40 10.23 -12.71
N THR A 31 3.45 9.85 -11.88
CA THR A 31 2.93 10.71 -10.80
C THR A 31 4.04 11.24 -9.90
N PHE A 32 5.10 10.45 -9.68
CA PHE A 32 6.23 10.85 -8.84
C PHE A 32 7.45 11.34 -9.61
N ALA A 33 7.57 11.08 -10.92
CA ALA A 33 8.70 11.52 -11.72
C ALA A 33 8.83 13.05 -11.79
N ASP A 34 7.71 13.75 -11.95
CA ASP A 34 7.71 15.21 -12.01
C ASP A 34 7.97 15.84 -10.64
N ALA A 35 7.50 15.20 -9.58
CA ALA A 35 7.80 15.63 -8.23
C ALA A 35 9.30 15.41 -7.86
N ASP A 36 9.95 14.39 -8.41
CA ASP A 36 11.39 14.16 -8.22
C ASP A 36 12.25 15.25 -8.89
N ARG A 37 11.78 15.85 -9.99
CA ARG A 37 12.45 16.99 -10.63
C ARG A 37 12.38 18.28 -9.82
N ALA A 38 11.29 18.46 -9.07
CA ALA A 38 11.05 19.65 -8.26
C ALA A 38 11.66 19.60 -6.86
N THR A 39 12.09 18.43 -6.39
CA THR A 39 12.60 18.21 -5.03
C THR A 39 14.06 17.74 -5.07
N PRO A 40 14.98 18.37 -4.30
CA PRO A 40 16.38 17.92 -4.25
C PRO A 40 16.49 16.43 -3.86
N PRO A 41 17.48 15.69 -4.39
CA PRO A 41 17.65 14.25 -4.17
C PRO A 41 17.75 13.83 -2.70
N GLU A 42 18.26 14.70 -1.84
CA GLU A 42 18.41 14.49 -0.39
C GLU A 42 17.08 14.38 0.36
N ALA A 43 16.00 14.93 -0.22
CA ALA A 43 14.66 14.88 0.38
C ALA A 43 13.86 13.62 0.00
N ALA A 44 14.36 12.82 -0.94
CA ALA A 44 13.68 11.64 -1.47
C ALA A 44 14.34 10.34 -0.96
N ALA A 45 14.48 10.18 0.35
CA ALA A 45 14.98 8.93 0.91
C ALA A 45 13.96 7.81 0.69
N ARG A 46 14.24 6.91 -0.27
CA ARG A 46 13.51 5.65 -0.45
C ARG A 46 14.25 4.55 0.28
N ASN A 47 13.83 4.24 1.49
CA ASN A 47 14.35 3.05 2.17
C ASN A 47 13.65 1.81 1.61
N ARG A 48 14.20 1.26 0.51
CA ARG A 48 13.63 0.13 -0.23
C ARG A 48 14.26 -1.20 0.16
N GLN A 49 14.29 -1.51 1.42
CA GLN A 49 14.56 -2.88 1.80
C GLN A 49 13.26 -3.68 1.76
N LEU A 50 13.14 -4.59 0.79
CA LEU A 50 12.00 -5.47 0.59
C LEU A 50 12.42 -6.95 0.78
N PRO A 51 12.95 -7.34 1.95
CA PRO A 51 13.54 -8.68 2.13
C PRO A 51 12.51 -9.79 1.94
N ALA A 52 11.27 -9.58 2.34
CA ALA A 52 10.21 -10.57 2.18
C ALA A 52 9.83 -10.77 0.70
N LEU A 53 9.73 -9.68 -0.08
CA LEU A 53 9.47 -9.77 -1.51
C LEU A 53 10.63 -10.41 -2.27
N SER A 54 11.87 -10.03 -1.95
CA SER A 54 13.07 -10.63 -2.57
C SER A 54 13.15 -12.12 -2.27
N ALA A 55 12.85 -12.53 -1.03
CA ALA A 55 12.82 -13.93 -0.67
C ALA A 55 11.71 -14.69 -1.43
N LEU A 56 10.51 -14.10 -1.57
CA LEU A 56 9.43 -14.69 -2.36
C LEU A 56 9.82 -14.82 -3.84
N GLN A 57 10.51 -13.83 -4.41
CA GLN A 57 11.00 -13.89 -5.78
C GLN A 57 11.99 -15.05 -5.99
N GLN A 58 12.97 -15.20 -5.10
CA GLN A 58 13.96 -16.28 -5.15
C GLN A 58 13.30 -17.65 -4.99
N TRP A 59 12.35 -17.76 -4.06
CA TRP A 59 11.57 -18.97 -3.88
C TRP A 59 10.77 -19.32 -5.14
N ALA A 60 10.10 -18.36 -5.76
CA ALA A 60 9.37 -18.56 -7.00
C ALA A 60 10.29 -19.08 -8.12
N GLN A 61 11.50 -18.53 -8.24
CA GLN A 61 12.53 -19.02 -9.19
C GLN A 61 12.92 -20.47 -8.90
N SER A 62 13.16 -20.84 -7.63
CA SER A 62 13.51 -22.19 -7.23
C SER A 62 12.39 -23.22 -7.49
N GLN A 63 11.12 -22.76 -7.47
CA GLN A 63 9.96 -23.57 -7.81
C GLN A 63 9.65 -23.60 -9.33
N GLY A 64 10.48 -22.98 -10.16
CA GLY A 64 10.22 -22.84 -11.60
C GLY A 64 9.07 -21.90 -11.96
N ASN A 65 8.56 -21.13 -11.02
CA ASN A 65 7.47 -20.16 -11.25
C ASN A 65 8.02 -18.82 -11.74
N ALA A 66 8.43 -18.78 -13.01
CA ALA A 66 9.00 -17.59 -13.65
C ALA A 66 8.00 -16.40 -13.68
N ALA A 67 6.70 -16.68 -13.81
CA ALA A 67 5.67 -15.66 -13.86
C ALA A 67 5.56 -14.89 -12.54
N LEU A 68 5.53 -15.61 -11.40
CA LEU A 68 5.52 -14.99 -10.08
C LEU A 68 6.83 -14.23 -9.81
N ALA A 69 7.99 -14.80 -10.18
CA ALA A 69 9.28 -14.15 -10.01
C ALA A 69 9.37 -12.82 -10.78
N SER A 70 8.89 -12.80 -12.03
CA SER A 70 8.79 -11.57 -12.84
C SER A 70 7.85 -10.54 -12.23
N THR A 71 6.71 -10.99 -11.69
CA THR A 71 5.74 -10.13 -11.00
C THR A 71 6.36 -9.51 -9.74
N CYS A 72 7.10 -10.28 -8.93
CA CYS A 72 7.82 -9.75 -7.77
C CYS A 72 8.84 -8.67 -8.17
N GLN A 73 9.61 -8.92 -9.24
CA GLN A 73 10.58 -7.96 -9.76
C GLN A 73 9.90 -6.66 -10.21
N ARG A 74 8.82 -6.76 -10.97
CA ARG A 74 8.04 -5.60 -11.42
C ARG A 74 7.51 -4.80 -10.24
N PHE A 75 6.89 -5.43 -9.25
CA PHE A 75 6.38 -4.75 -8.07
C PHE A 75 7.49 -4.09 -7.24
N ALA A 76 8.67 -4.69 -7.16
CA ALA A 76 9.82 -4.06 -6.50
C ALA A 76 10.28 -2.78 -7.19
N GLN A 77 10.15 -2.71 -8.52
CA GLN A 77 10.49 -1.53 -9.31
C GLN A 77 9.41 -0.44 -9.23
N GLU A 78 8.15 -0.82 -9.22
CA GLU A 78 6.99 0.09 -9.28
C GLU A 78 6.61 0.68 -7.93
N THR A 79 6.88 -0.02 -6.82
CA THR A 79 6.42 0.41 -5.50
C THR A 79 6.95 1.78 -5.11
N GLN A 80 6.07 2.59 -4.52
CA GLN A 80 6.39 3.89 -3.93
C GLN A 80 6.33 3.86 -2.40
N SER A 81 6.21 2.68 -1.81
CA SER A 81 6.23 2.53 -0.35
C SER A 81 7.51 3.09 0.26
N GLY A 82 7.41 3.75 1.40
CA GLY A 82 8.53 4.38 2.08
C GLY A 82 9.00 5.70 1.45
N THR A 83 8.31 6.21 0.42
CA THR A 83 8.60 7.55 -0.11
C THR A 83 8.37 8.59 0.97
N SER A 84 9.36 9.47 1.18
CA SER A 84 9.26 10.64 2.06
C SER A 84 9.81 11.85 1.31
N ARG A 85 9.07 12.96 1.32
CA ARG A 85 9.43 14.18 0.60
C ARG A 85 9.15 15.40 1.45
N THR A 86 10.11 16.31 1.54
CA THR A 86 9.87 17.64 2.07
C THR A 86 9.25 18.49 0.95
N LEU A 87 8.09 19.07 1.21
CA LEU A 87 7.40 19.94 0.26
C LEU A 87 7.78 21.39 0.52
N PRO A 88 7.77 22.26 -0.52
CA PRO A 88 7.89 23.69 -0.33
C PRO A 88 6.79 24.20 0.63
N GLY A 89 7.14 25.12 1.49
CA GLY A 89 6.22 25.75 2.42
C GLY A 89 6.65 27.17 2.74
N PRO A 90 5.81 27.94 3.44
CA PRO A 90 6.18 29.27 3.90
C PRO A 90 7.34 29.19 4.92
N THR A 91 8.03 30.31 5.11
CA THR A 91 9.08 30.44 6.12
C THR A 91 8.50 30.10 7.51
N GLY A 92 9.22 29.25 8.25
CA GLY A 92 8.77 28.81 9.58
C GLY A 92 7.82 27.59 9.55
N GLU A 93 7.66 26.95 8.41
CA GLU A 93 6.88 25.71 8.28
C GLU A 93 7.67 24.64 7.57
N ARG A 94 7.62 23.42 8.11
CA ARG A 94 8.17 22.22 7.47
C ARG A 94 7.05 21.27 7.11
N ASN A 95 6.88 21.02 5.81
CA ASN A 95 5.87 20.13 5.27
C ASN A 95 6.54 18.85 4.77
N VAL A 96 6.07 17.71 5.24
CA VAL A 96 6.57 16.40 4.82
C VAL A 96 5.42 15.54 4.31
N TYR A 97 5.55 15.06 3.08
CA TYR A 97 4.66 14.09 2.47
C TYR A 97 5.29 12.70 2.54
N THR A 98 4.53 11.71 3.00
CA THR A 98 4.99 10.32 3.09
C THR A 98 3.97 9.35 2.55
N LEU A 99 4.47 8.22 1.99
CA LEU A 99 3.69 7.06 1.61
C LEU A 99 4.01 5.91 2.56
N ALA A 100 3.04 5.55 3.38
CA ALA A 100 3.13 4.42 4.30
C ALA A 100 2.34 3.22 3.77
N PRO A 101 2.73 1.97 4.09
CA PRO A 101 1.94 0.80 3.75
C PRO A 101 0.59 0.78 4.48
N ARG A 102 -0.43 0.19 3.86
CA ARG A 102 -1.55 -0.38 4.59
C ARG A 102 -1.05 -1.60 5.34
N ALA A 103 -1.25 -1.61 6.66
CA ALA A 103 -0.59 -2.58 7.53
C ALA A 103 -1.13 -4.00 7.34
N HIS A 104 -2.45 -4.15 7.18
CA HIS A 104 -3.13 -5.45 7.10
C HIS A 104 -4.02 -5.50 5.86
N VAL A 105 -3.68 -6.37 4.93
CA VAL A 105 -4.37 -6.53 3.66
C VAL A 105 -4.91 -7.94 3.54
N LEU A 106 -6.23 -8.09 3.45
CA LEU A 106 -6.87 -9.38 3.22
C LEU A 106 -6.71 -9.77 1.74
N CYS A 107 -6.18 -10.96 1.52
CA CYS A 107 -6.01 -11.57 0.21
C CYS A 107 -7.15 -12.56 -0.04
N VAL A 108 -8.06 -12.22 -0.96
CA VAL A 108 -9.21 -13.06 -1.35
C VAL A 108 -8.98 -13.56 -2.77
N ALA A 109 -8.71 -14.84 -2.90
CA ALA A 109 -8.49 -15.50 -4.19
C ALA A 109 -8.92 -16.97 -4.11
N THR A 110 -9.38 -17.51 -5.23
CA THR A 110 -9.73 -18.93 -5.35
C THR A 110 -8.56 -19.75 -5.81
N SER A 111 -7.61 -19.17 -6.56
CA SER A 111 -6.41 -19.86 -7.03
C SER A 111 -5.19 -19.53 -6.16
N VAL A 112 -4.29 -20.50 -6.01
CA VAL A 112 -3.00 -20.30 -5.34
C VAL A 112 -2.15 -19.28 -6.08
N SER A 113 -2.21 -19.25 -7.41
CA SER A 113 -1.47 -18.29 -8.22
C SER A 113 -1.88 -16.86 -7.90
N ASP A 114 -3.18 -16.58 -7.88
CA ASP A 114 -3.70 -15.24 -7.57
C ASP A 114 -3.37 -14.83 -6.13
N LEU A 115 -3.46 -15.78 -5.18
CA LEU A 115 -3.10 -15.54 -3.79
C LEU A 115 -1.62 -15.14 -3.63
N LEU A 116 -0.72 -15.80 -4.37
CA LEU A 116 0.70 -15.46 -4.37
C LEU A 116 0.99 -14.12 -5.04
N VAL A 117 0.27 -13.78 -6.12
CA VAL A 117 0.38 -12.46 -6.77
C VAL A 117 -0.10 -11.34 -5.84
N GLN A 118 -1.23 -11.53 -5.15
CA GLN A 118 -1.70 -10.60 -4.12
C GLN A 118 -0.67 -10.43 -3.00
N THR A 119 -0.10 -11.54 -2.54
CA THR A 119 0.95 -11.52 -1.52
C THR A 119 2.16 -10.73 -1.98
N ALA A 120 2.63 -10.95 -3.21
CA ALA A 120 3.74 -10.18 -3.77
C ALA A 120 3.47 -8.66 -3.76
N ALA A 121 2.25 -8.23 -4.11
CA ALA A 121 1.84 -6.82 -4.06
C ALA A 121 1.86 -6.26 -2.64
N VAL A 122 1.35 -7.02 -1.67
CA VAL A 122 1.35 -6.63 -0.25
C VAL A 122 2.78 -6.50 0.28
N LEU A 123 3.65 -7.49 -0.02
CA LEU A 123 5.06 -7.45 0.38
C LEU A 123 5.83 -6.29 -0.27
N ALA A 124 5.51 -5.97 -1.53
CA ALA A 124 6.08 -4.81 -2.23
C ALA A 124 5.69 -3.49 -1.57
N SER A 125 4.51 -3.44 -0.97
CA SER A 125 4.03 -2.26 -0.24
C SER A 125 4.53 -2.21 1.20
N GLY A 126 5.04 -3.32 1.76
CA GLY A 126 5.54 -3.40 3.13
C GLY A 126 4.46 -3.72 4.17
N GLY A 127 3.28 -4.18 3.73
CA GLY A 127 2.19 -4.64 4.59
C GLY A 127 2.27 -6.11 4.95
N LYS A 128 1.30 -6.57 5.74
CA LYS A 128 1.05 -7.98 6.07
C LYS A 128 -0.14 -8.51 5.28
N ALA A 129 0.03 -9.67 4.66
CA ALA A 129 -1.03 -10.37 3.97
C ALA A 129 -1.84 -11.21 4.97
N LEU A 130 -3.14 -11.01 5.02
CA LEU A 130 -4.05 -11.88 5.79
C LEU A 130 -4.56 -12.98 4.87
N TRP A 131 -4.34 -14.22 5.25
CA TRP A 131 -4.79 -15.41 4.54
C TRP A 131 -5.74 -16.23 5.39
N PRO A 132 -6.69 -16.96 4.80
CA PRO A 132 -7.51 -17.90 5.53
C PRO A 132 -6.64 -19.03 6.11
N THR A 133 -7.00 -19.55 7.29
CA THR A 133 -6.27 -20.63 7.97
C THR A 133 -6.17 -21.90 7.13
N ALA A 134 -7.10 -22.12 6.22
CA ALA A 134 -7.05 -23.20 5.23
C ALA A 134 -5.79 -23.17 4.36
N GLN A 135 -5.11 -22.04 4.24
CA GLN A 135 -3.88 -21.87 3.47
C GLN A 135 -2.59 -22.07 4.31
N ALA A 136 -2.71 -22.60 5.52
CA ALA A 136 -1.55 -22.83 6.41
C ALA A 136 -0.46 -23.68 5.76
N SER A 137 -0.84 -24.73 5.02
CA SER A 137 0.12 -25.60 4.32
C SER A 137 0.94 -24.82 3.27
N LEU A 138 0.29 -23.99 2.47
CA LEU A 138 0.97 -23.13 1.50
C LEU A 138 1.86 -22.11 2.19
N ARG A 139 1.37 -21.46 3.24
CA ARG A 139 2.17 -20.49 4.00
C ARG A 139 3.46 -21.12 4.52
N ASN A 140 3.41 -22.35 5.01
CA ASN A 140 4.59 -23.07 5.54
C ASN A 140 5.63 -23.43 4.47
N GLN A 141 5.27 -23.38 3.19
CA GLN A 141 6.20 -23.59 2.07
C GLN A 141 6.92 -22.30 1.65
N LEU A 142 6.44 -21.14 2.09
CA LEU A 142 7.06 -19.86 1.78
C LEU A 142 8.41 -19.71 2.52
N PRO A 143 9.35 -18.93 1.98
CA PRO A 143 10.59 -18.61 2.70
C PRO A 143 10.30 -17.81 3.96
N ALA A 144 11.11 -18.00 5.00
CA ALA A 144 10.88 -17.46 6.35
C ALA A 144 10.55 -15.96 6.37
N ALA A 145 11.25 -15.16 5.57
CA ALA A 145 11.02 -13.72 5.50
C ALA A 145 9.62 -13.37 4.93
N ALA A 146 9.14 -14.10 3.93
CA ALA A 146 7.80 -13.91 3.38
C ALA A 146 6.75 -14.48 4.34
N GLN A 147 7.01 -15.65 4.93
CA GLN A 147 6.14 -16.31 5.89
C GLN A 147 5.85 -15.42 7.12
N ALA A 148 6.84 -14.66 7.59
CA ALA A 148 6.69 -13.71 8.71
C ALA A 148 5.73 -12.55 8.41
N GLN A 149 5.46 -12.25 7.13
CA GLN A 149 4.52 -11.22 6.69
C GLN A 149 3.14 -11.79 6.28
N VAL A 150 2.94 -13.10 6.38
CA VAL A 150 1.65 -13.74 6.11
C VAL A 150 1.02 -14.17 7.44
N VAL A 151 -0.10 -13.57 7.77
CA VAL A 151 -0.87 -13.86 8.98
C VAL A 151 -2.07 -14.73 8.60
N LEU A 152 -2.25 -15.85 9.28
CA LEU A 152 -3.43 -16.69 9.10
C LEU A 152 -4.58 -16.10 9.92
N GLN A 153 -5.65 -15.71 9.26
CA GLN A 153 -6.77 -15.02 9.88
C GLN A 153 -8.08 -15.34 9.16
N ASP A 154 -8.97 -16.00 9.86
CA ASP A 154 -10.35 -16.19 9.41
C ASP A 154 -11.22 -15.01 9.86
N ASN A 155 -12.38 -14.85 9.23
CA ASN A 155 -13.41 -13.87 9.60
C ASN A 155 -12.98 -12.39 9.51
N ALA A 156 -11.87 -12.05 8.83
CA ALA A 156 -11.39 -10.67 8.73
C ALA A 156 -12.42 -9.71 8.10
N LEU A 157 -13.35 -10.22 7.28
CA LEU A 157 -14.41 -9.40 6.67
C LEU A 157 -15.50 -9.00 7.67
N THR A 158 -15.76 -9.83 8.70
CA THR A 158 -16.90 -9.67 9.60
C THR A 158 -16.51 -9.31 11.03
N ASP A 159 -15.33 -9.72 11.47
CA ASP A 159 -14.84 -9.46 12.81
C ASP A 159 -14.14 -8.10 12.90
N ALA A 160 -14.79 -7.13 13.53
CA ALA A 160 -14.25 -5.78 13.71
C ALA A 160 -13.00 -5.71 14.61
N SER A 161 -12.72 -6.72 15.42
CA SER A 161 -11.51 -6.78 16.25
C SER A 161 -10.25 -7.07 15.43
N VAL A 162 -10.41 -7.66 14.24
CA VAL A 162 -9.32 -7.92 13.30
C VAL A 162 -8.93 -6.62 12.60
N ALA A 163 -7.68 -6.21 12.72
CA ALA A 163 -7.19 -5.06 11.97
C ALA A 163 -7.22 -5.35 10.46
N LEU A 164 -7.90 -4.49 9.69
CA LEU A 164 -8.06 -4.64 8.26
C LEU A 164 -8.05 -3.25 7.58
N ASP A 165 -7.09 -3.03 6.70
CA ASP A 165 -6.90 -1.74 6.04
C ASP A 165 -7.28 -1.75 4.55
N ALA A 166 -7.21 -2.90 3.90
CA ALA A 166 -7.61 -3.08 2.50
C ALA A 166 -7.93 -4.54 2.20
N VAL A 167 -8.63 -4.75 1.10
CA VAL A 167 -8.90 -6.09 0.53
C VAL A 167 -8.44 -6.12 -0.92
N LEU A 168 -7.69 -7.14 -1.28
CA LEU A 168 -7.42 -7.55 -2.66
C LEU A 168 -8.33 -8.73 -3.00
N HIS A 169 -9.05 -8.63 -4.09
CA HIS A 169 -10.02 -9.64 -4.51
C HIS A 169 -9.76 -10.09 -5.94
N HIS A 170 -9.43 -11.36 -6.13
CA HIS A 170 -9.49 -12.03 -7.43
C HIS A 170 -10.73 -12.92 -7.49
N GLY A 171 -11.67 -12.58 -8.34
CA GLY A 171 -12.91 -13.32 -8.44
C GLY A 171 -13.90 -12.68 -9.41
N ASP A 172 -15.05 -13.30 -9.51
CA ASP A 172 -16.17 -12.79 -10.30
C ASP A 172 -16.97 -11.69 -9.56
N GLY A 173 -17.96 -11.13 -10.24
CA GLY A 173 -18.82 -10.08 -9.71
C GLY A 173 -19.68 -10.52 -8.53
N GLN A 174 -20.10 -11.80 -8.47
CA GLN A 174 -20.91 -12.32 -7.37
C GLN A 174 -20.07 -12.44 -6.08
N ALA A 175 -18.87 -12.98 -6.20
CA ALA A 175 -17.92 -13.08 -5.09
C ALA A 175 -17.51 -11.67 -4.59
N LEU A 176 -17.26 -10.73 -5.50
CA LEU A 176 -17.00 -9.34 -5.15
C LEU A 176 -18.17 -8.71 -4.39
N GLN A 177 -19.39 -8.91 -4.85
CA GLN A 177 -20.58 -8.38 -4.17
C GLN A 177 -20.69 -8.93 -2.74
N ALA A 178 -20.43 -10.22 -2.53
CA ALA A 178 -20.43 -10.82 -1.20
C ALA A 178 -19.39 -10.17 -0.27
N VAL A 179 -18.16 -9.95 -0.76
CA VAL A 179 -17.11 -9.26 -0.01
C VAL A 179 -17.51 -7.83 0.34
N CYS A 180 -18.05 -7.07 -0.63
CA CYS A 180 -18.49 -5.69 -0.40
C CYS A 180 -19.66 -5.62 0.59
N THR A 181 -20.61 -6.57 0.52
CA THR A 181 -21.73 -6.66 1.46
C THR A 181 -21.27 -6.93 2.89
N ALA A 182 -20.34 -7.87 3.06
CA ALA A 182 -19.76 -8.16 4.38
C ALA A 182 -19.03 -6.94 4.97
N LEU A 183 -18.22 -6.25 4.15
CA LEU A 183 -17.51 -5.04 4.58
C LEU A 183 -18.46 -3.87 4.90
N ALA A 184 -19.58 -3.74 4.17
CA ALA A 184 -20.58 -2.69 4.45
C ALA A 184 -21.28 -2.87 5.80
N GLN A 185 -21.33 -4.11 6.31
CA GLN A 185 -21.89 -4.42 7.63
C GLN A 185 -20.84 -4.34 8.74
N ARG A 186 -19.56 -4.26 8.39
CA ARG A 186 -18.46 -4.21 9.35
C ARG A 186 -18.41 -2.85 10.01
N PRO A 187 -18.46 -2.74 11.35
CA PRO A 187 -18.30 -1.46 12.04
C PRO A 187 -16.86 -0.96 11.93
N GLY A 188 -16.71 0.36 11.98
CA GLY A 188 -15.39 1.02 11.96
C GLY A 188 -15.10 1.74 10.64
N PRO A 189 -13.82 1.97 10.32
CA PRO A 189 -13.43 2.66 9.10
C PRO A 189 -13.84 1.91 7.84
N ILE A 190 -14.12 2.66 6.76
CA ILE A 190 -14.41 2.07 5.46
C ILE A 190 -13.16 1.40 4.89
N VAL A 191 -13.28 0.12 4.57
CA VAL A 191 -12.20 -0.68 3.98
C VAL A 191 -12.37 -0.74 2.47
N GLY A 192 -11.35 -0.27 1.74
CA GLY A 192 -11.36 -0.31 0.27
C GLY A 192 -11.10 -1.70 -0.28
N VAL A 193 -11.83 -2.07 -1.34
CA VAL A 193 -11.62 -3.31 -2.10
C VAL A 193 -10.99 -2.98 -3.45
N THR A 194 -9.94 -3.69 -3.80
CA THR A 194 -9.35 -3.68 -5.15
C THR A 194 -9.72 -4.99 -5.81
N ALA A 195 -10.62 -4.90 -6.79
CA ALA A 195 -11.12 -6.06 -7.52
C ALA A 195 -10.32 -6.29 -8.80
N MET A 196 -9.97 -7.54 -9.06
CA MET A 196 -9.26 -8.01 -10.23
C MET A 196 -9.93 -9.27 -10.78
N GLN A 197 -9.83 -9.47 -12.09
CA GLN A 197 -10.25 -10.71 -12.70
C GLN A 197 -9.31 -11.86 -12.30
N PRO A 198 -9.79 -13.12 -12.22
CA PRO A 198 -8.93 -14.27 -11.99
C PRO A 198 -7.76 -14.29 -12.99
N GLY A 199 -6.56 -14.54 -12.49
CA GLY A 199 -5.32 -14.55 -13.28
C GLY A 199 -4.71 -13.19 -13.59
N ALA A 200 -5.33 -12.08 -13.19
CA ALA A 200 -4.74 -10.75 -13.37
C ALA A 200 -3.49 -10.58 -12.50
N VAL A 201 -2.44 -10.03 -13.09
CA VAL A 201 -1.16 -9.77 -12.40
C VAL A 201 -0.89 -8.29 -12.19
N ASP A 202 -1.72 -7.42 -12.75
CA ASP A 202 -1.59 -5.97 -12.60
C ASP A 202 -2.40 -5.46 -11.41
N ILE A 203 -1.74 -5.39 -10.25
CA ILE A 203 -2.34 -4.88 -9.02
C ILE A 203 -1.90 -3.43 -8.82
N PRO A 204 -2.84 -2.48 -8.67
CA PRO A 204 -2.53 -1.07 -8.44
C PRO A 204 -1.93 -0.86 -7.04
N LEU A 205 -0.59 -0.81 -6.94
CA LEU A 205 0.14 -0.74 -5.67
C LEU A 205 -0.20 0.51 -4.85
N GLU A 206 -0.63 1.61 -5.49
CA GLU A 206 -1.07 2.82 -4.79
C GLU A 206 -2.30 2.59 -3.91
N ARG A 207 -3.10 1.55 -4.19
CA ARG A 207 -4.24 1.16 -3.36
C ARG A 207 -3.81 0.54 -2.02
N LEU A 208 -2.56 0.09 -1.95
CA LEU A 208 -1.95 -0.50 -0.77
C LEU A 208 -1.13 0.52 0.05
N LEU A 209 -1.20 1.80 -0.32
CA LEU A 209 -0.48 2.88 0.33
C LEU A 209 -1.43 3.88 0.98
N ILE A 210 -0.96 4.52 2.03
CA ILE A 210 -1.61 5.62 2.73
C ILE A 210 -0.76 6.87 2.54
N GLU A 211 -1.38 7.93 2.03
CA GLU A 211 -0.75 9.25 1.92
C GLU A 211 -0.85 9.97 3.28
N ARG A 212 0.27 10.47 3.76
CA ARG A 212 0.36 11.28 4.97
C ARG A 212 1.05 12.59 4.64
N ALA A 213 0.49 13.70 5.11
CA ALA A 213 1.14 15.00 5.12
C ALA A 213 1.27 15.47 6.57
N LEU A 214 2.48 15.81 6.95
CA LEU A 214 2.80 16.39 8.25
C LEU A 214 3.25 17.82 8.03
N SER A 215 2.58 18.77 8.66
CA SER A 215 2.97 20.17 8.70
C SER A 215 3.43 20.51 10.11
N VAL A 216 4.65 20.99 10.25
CA VAL A 216 5.25 21.35 11.52
C VAL A 216 5.61 22.83 11.48
N ASN A 217 5.07 23.60 12.42
CA ASN A 217 5.51 24.97 12.64
C ASN A 217 6.90 24.92 13.27
N THR A 218 7.90 25.46 12.58
CA THR A 218 9.30 25.53 13.03
C THR A 218 9.64 26.88 13.64
N ALA A 219 8.72 27.87 13.58
CA ALA A 219 8.84 29.10 14.35
C ALA A 219 8.59 28.78 15.82
N ALA A 220 9.57 29.08 16.68
CA ALA A 220 9.37 28.91 18.12
C ALA A 220 8.18 29.73 18.57
N ALA A 221 7.29 29.15 19.38
CA ALA A 221 6.24 29.88 20.04
C ALA A 221 6.91 30.98 20.92
N GLY A 222 6.76 32.24 20.53
CA GLY A 222 7.46 33.38 21.17
C GLY A 222 8.69 33.87 20.42
N GLY A 223 9.13 33.21 19.34
CA GLY A 223 10.26 33.71 18.54
C GLY A 223 10.08 35.07 17.89
N ASN A 224 8.87 35.55 17.77
CA ASN A 224 8.58 36.92 17.32
C ASN A 224 8.62 37.98 18.44
N ALA A 225 8.66 37.58 19.70
CA ALA A 225 8.76 38.55 20.79
C ALA A 225 10.10 39.30 20.77
N SER A 226 11.19 38.64 20.35
CA SER A 226 12.51 39.28 20.22
C SER A 226 12.61 40.21 19.01
N LEU A 227 11.84 39.99 17.97
CA LEU A 227 11.78 40.88 16.78
C LEU A 227 10.89 42.09 17.02
N MET A 228 9.92 42.03 17.95
CA MET A 228 9.05 43.14 18.33
C MET A 228 9.74 44.13 19.29
N THR A 229 10.90 43.79 19.84
CA THR A 229 11.68 44.66 20.72
C THR A 229 12.80 45.40 19.99
N LEU A 230 12.92 45.26 18.68
CA LEU A 230 13.86 45.98 17.81
C LEU A 230 13.16 47.12 17.06
N GLY A 231 12.28 47.82 17.72
CA GLY A 231 11.65 49.05 17.26
C GLY A 231 12.16 50.27 18.03
#